data_9a96191d0ecf2f06b98365d130b9c458
#
_entry.id   9a96191d0ecf2f06b98365d130b9c458
#
_cell.length_a   1.000
_cell.length_b   1.000
_cell.length_c   1.000
_cell.angle_alpha   90.00
_cell.angle_beta   90.00
_cell.angle_gamma   90.00
#
_symmetry.space_group_name_H-M   'P 1'
#
loop_
_entity.id
_entity.type
_entity.pdbx_description
1 polymer ?
#
loop_
_entity_poly.entity_id
_entity_poly.type
_entity_poly.pdbx_seq_one_letter_code
_entity_poly.pdbx_strand_id
1 'polypeptide(L)'
;MMACCVSARALNTPPAGCSLRTKVTKEQYQFPLGTTAWRISEEYGWRKDPLNGKEAFHKGVDLACASGTIVLAGADGIVAAARHSQSYGNYLRLSHTEGEETLYAHMQYLYVRTGEVVKAGEPIGTVGQTGRATGAHLHLEWLCNGIRYDPAGIFHFL
;
A
#
# COMPACT_ATOMS: atom_id res chain seq x y z
N MET A 1 8.79 34.94 -8.81
CA MET A 1 8.92 34.70 -7.35
C MET A 1 7.71 33.97 -6.75
N MET A 2 6.50 34.38 -7.10
CA MET A 2 5.30 33.67 -6.61
C MET A 2 5.18 32.23 -7.11
N ALA A 3 5.64 31.93 -8.32
CA ALA A 3 5.57 30.58 -8.88
C ALA A 3 6.41 29.55 -8.10
N CYS A 4 7.58 29.95 -7.58
CA CYS A 4 8.42 29.06 -6.77
C CYS A 4 7.79 28.72 -5.43
N CYS A 5 7.11 29.68 -4.79
CA CYS A 5 6.41 29.45 -3.53
C CYS A 5 5.22 28.51 -3.69
N VAL A 6 4.50 28.62 -4.80
CA VAL A 6 3.36 27.74 -5.11
C VAL A 6 3.85 26.31 -5.39
N SER A 7 4.95 26.18 -6.13
CA SER A 7 5.55 24.87 -6.43
C SER A 7 6.07 24.19 -5.16
N ALA A 8 6.75 24.93 -4.28
CA ALA A 8 7.22 24.40 -3.00
C ALA A 8 6.06 23.97 -2.09
N ARG A 9 4.95 24.73 -2.09
CA ARG A 9 3.75 24.36 -1.34
C ARG A 9 3.12 23.07 -1.87
N ALA A 10 3.07 22.89 -3.19
CA ALA A 10 2.51 21.69 -3.80
C ALA A 10 3.29 20.44 -3.39
N LEU A 11 4.63 20.52 -3.27
CA LEU A 11 5.48 19.40 -2.84
C LEU A 11 5.37 19.10 -1.35
N ASN A 12 5.02 20.11 -0.52
CA ASN A 12 4.92 19.96 0.93
C ASN A 12 3.49 19.74 1.40
N THR A 13 2.51 19.84 0.51
CA THR A 13 1.09 19.67 0.82
C THR A 13 0.59 18.38 0.16
N PRO A 14 0.27 17.34 0.94
CA PRO A 14 -0.28 16.12 0.36
C PRO A 14 -1.71 16.34 -0.12
N PRO A 15 -2.21 15.51 -1.04
CA PRO A 15 -3.61 15.56 -1.44
C PRO A 15 -4.53 15.16 -0.28
N ALA A 16 -5.81 15.47 -0.42
CA ALA A 16 -6.82 15.07 0.56
C ALA A 16 -6.77 13.56 0.81
N GLY A 17 -6.86 13.16 2.08
CA GLY A 17 -6.82 11.76 2.47
C GLY A 17 -5.42 11.17 2.59
N CYS A 18 -4.36 11.99 2.45
CA CYS A 18 -2.98 11.56 2.63
C CYS A 18 -2.26 12.47 3.61
N SER A 19 -1.30 11.93 4.36
CA SER A 19 -0.50 12.68 5.33
C SER A 19 0.99 12.46 5.07
N LEU A 20 1.80 13.50 5.29
CA LEU A 20 3.26 13.42 5.32
C LEU A 20 3.81 13.40 6.75
N ARG A 21 2.91 13.36 7.74
CA ARG A 21 3.30 13.31 9.16
C ARG A 21 3.65 11.90 9.58
N THR A 22 4.49 11.78 10.60
CA THR A 22 4.77 10.52 11.27
C THR A 22 3.55 10.09 12.08
N LYS A 23 3.16 8.82 11.95
CA LYS A 23 2.07 8.23 12.71
C LYS A 23 2.63 7.20 13.69
N VAL A 24 2.25 7.31 14.97
CA VAL A 24 2.56 6.32 15.99
C VAL A 24 1.45 5.27 16.00
N THR A 25 1.81 4.00 16.07
CA THR A 25 0.87 2.89 16.14
C THR A 25 1.21 1.97 17.30
N LYS A 26 0.19 1.33 17.87
CA LYS A 26 0.33 0.24 18.85
C LYS A 26 0.32 -1.13 18.19
N GLU A 27 -0.09 -1.20 16.91
CA GLU A 27 -0.05 -2.45 16.13
C GLU A 27 1.39 -2.87 15.89
N GLN A 28 1.61 -4.18 15.87
CA GLN A 28 2.90 -4.77 15.50
C GLN A 28 2.77 -5.38 14.11
N TYR A 29 3.28 -4.65 13.13
CA TYR A 29 3.18 -5.08 11.74
C TYR A 29 4.33 -6.01 11.36
N GLN A 30 4.00 -7.06 10.61
CA GLN A 30 4.95 -7.99 10.03
C GLN A 30 5.13 -7.69 8.55
N PHE A 31 6.29 -8.03 8.01
CA PHE A 31 6.58 -7.80 6.59
C PHE A 31 5.56 -8.57 5.71
N PRO A 32 4.98 -7.92 4.67
CA PRO A 32 3.82 -8.47 3.97
C PRO A 32 4.15 -9.45 2.85
N LEU A 33 5.41 -9.82 2.63
CA LEU A 33 5.80 -10.75 1.57
C LEU A 33 6.51 -11.97 2.12
N GLY A 34 6.17 -13.15 1.58
CA GLY A 34 6.80 -14.41 1.91
C GLY A 34 8.07 -14.66 1.10
N THR A 35 8.90 -13.64 0.90
CA THR A 35 10.16 -13.73 0.17
C THR A 35 11.14 -12.69 0.67
N THR A 36 12.42 -12.92 0.47
CA THR A 36 13.47 -11.92 0.66
C THR A 36 13.89 -11.25 -0.67
N ALA A 37 13.37 -11.76 -1.80
CA ALA A 37 13.69 -11.26 -3.14
C ALA A 37 12.69 -10.18 -3.56
N TRP A 38 12.87 -8.98 -3.02
CA TRP A 38 12.04 -7.82 -3.32
C TRP A 38 12.86 -6.55 -3.29
N ARG A 39 12.33 -5.49 -3.87
CA ARG A 39 12.90 -4.14 -3.78
C ARG A 39 11.79 -3.10 -3.81
N ILE A 40 12.02 -1.93 -3.24
CA ILE A 40 11.11 -0.80 -3.40
C ILE A 40 11.26 -0.28 -4.82
N SER A 41 10.18 -0.30 -5.59
CA SER A 41 10.16 0.27 -6.94
C SER A 41 9.57 1.67 -6.98
N GLU A 42 8.66 2.00 -6.06
CA GLU A 42 8.09 3.33 -5.89
C GLU A 42 7.82 3.61 -4.42
N GLU A 43 8.29 4.77 -3.96
CA GLU A 43 8.07 5.22 -2.59
C GLU A 43 6.76 5.99 -2.45
N TYR A 44 6.29 6.12 -1.21
CA TYR A 44 5.14 6.95 -0.86
C TYR A 44 5.47 8.42 -1.07
N GLY A 45 4.52 9.18 -1.60
CA GLY A 45 4.65 10.63 -1.73
C GLY A 45 4.65 11.13 -3.18
N TRP A 46 5.07 12.37 -3.36
CA TRP A 46 5.10 13.01 -4.66
C TRP A 46 6.17 12.38 -5.58
N ARG A 47 5.79 12.09 -6.80
CA ARG A 47 6.67 11.49 -7.80
C ARG A 47 6.10 11.72 -9.20
N LYS A 48 6.88 11.36 -10.24
CA LYS A 48 6.36 11.33 -11.61
C LYS A 48 5.66 10.00 -11.85
N ASP A 49 4.44 10.07 -12.38
CA ASP A 49 3.67 8.88 -12.72
C ASP A 49 4.39 8.11 -13.85
N PRO A 50 4.67 6.80 -13.67
CA PRO A 50 5.40 6.02 -14.67
C PRO A 50 4.64 5.81 -15.97
N LEU A 51 3.32 5.99 -15.99
CA LEU A 51 2.49 5.77 -17.17
C LEU A 51 2.30 7.03 -18.01
N ASN A 52 2.28 8.23 -17.40
CA ASN A 52 2.02 9.47 -18.12
C ASN A 52 3.06 10.57 -17.90
N GLY A 53 4.05 10.37 -17.04
CA GLY A 53 5.13 11.31 -16.77
C GLY A 53 4.72 12.54 -15.97
N LYS A 54 3.47 12.64 -15.52
CA LYS A 54 2.96 13.80 -14.76
C LYS A 54 3.27 13.64 -13.27
N GLU A 55 3.35 14.78 -12.57
CA GLU A 55 3.45 14.79 -11.11
C GLU A 55 2.20 14.14 -10.51
N ALA A 56 2.41 13.18 -9.61
CA ALA A 56 1.33 12.47 -8.93
C ALA A 56 1.79 12.10 -7.52
N PHE A 57 0.83 11.99 -6.60
CA PHE A 57 1.10 11.54 -5.25
C PHE A 57 0.86 10.03 -5.16
N HIS A 58 1.88 9.27 -4.79
CA HIS A 58 1.78 7.84 -4.59
C HIS A 58 1.27 7.55 -3.19
N LYS A 59 0.11 6.93 -3.08
CA LYS A 59 -0.61 6.73 -1.81
C LYS A 59 -0.09 5.57 -0.97
N GLY A 60 0.87 4.85 -1.47
CA GLY A 60 1.45 3.70 -0.81
C GLY A 60 2.89 3.48 -1.23
N VAL A 61 3.39 2.29 -1.00
CA VAL A 61 4.73 1.88 -1.45
C VAL A 61 4.57 0.67 -2.37
N ASP A 62 5.38 0.62 -3.43
CA ASP A 62 5.39 -0.51 -4.35
C ASP A 62 6.62 -1.37 -4.08
N LEU A 63 6.38 -2.66 -3.85
CA LEU A 63 7.40 -3.67 -3.62
C LEU A 63 7.48 -4.58 -4.84
N ALA A 64 8.49 -4.36 -5.69
CA ALA A 64 8.70 -5.19 -6.88
C ALA A 64 9.20 -6.58 -6.48
N CYS A 65 8.54 -7.61 -6.96
CA CYS A 65 8.90 -9.00 -6.73
C CYS A 65 8.21 -9.88 -7.78
N ALA A 66 8.55 -11.16 -7.79
CA ALA A 66 7.99 -12.09 -8.77
C ALA A 66 6.48 -12.25 -8.61
N SER A 67 5.77 -12.34 -9.74
CA SER A 67 4.37 -12.77 -9.76
C SER A 67 4.24 -14.15 -9.10
N GLY A 68 3.22 -14.34 -8.26
CA GLY A 68 3.03 -15.57 -7.51
C GLY A 68 3.66 -15.57 -6.13
N THR A 69 4.45 -14.54 -5.79
CA THR A 69 4.97 -14.38 -4.43
C THR A 69 3.81 -14.31 -3.44
N ILE A 70 3.93 -15.03 -2.32
CA ILE A 70 2.87 -15.06 -1.29
C ILE A 70 2.80 -13.72 -0.59
N VAL A 71 1.59 -13.17 -0.48
CA VAL A 71 1.30 -11.97 0.31
C VAL A 71 0.83 -12.42 1.69
N LEU A 72 1.41 -11.81 2.71
CA LEU A 72 1.11 -12.12 4.11
C LEU A 72 0.37 -10.95 4.76
N ALA A 73 -0.60 -11.25 5.64
CA ALA A 73 -1.28 -10.22 6.41
C ALA A 73 -0.27 -9.48 7.30
N GLY A 74 -0.26 -8.17 7.25
CA GLY A 74 0.66 -7.34 8.02
C GLY A 74 0.39 -7.36 9.52
N ALA A 75 -0.86 -7.58 9.92
CA ALA A 75 -1.29 -7.65 11.32
C ALA A 75 -2.57 -8.46 11.43
N ASP A 76 -2.95 -8.82 12.67
CA ASP A 76 -4.26 -9.41 12.95
C ASP A 76 -5.37 -8.47 12.51
N GLY A 77 -6.44 -9.01 11.98
CA GLY A 77 -7.56 -8.17 11.56
C GLY A 77 -8.70 -8.93 10.92
N ILE A 78 -9.60 -8.16 10.32
CA ILE A 78 -10.76 -8.65 9.58
C ILE A 78 -10.68 -8.11 8.16
N VAL A 79 -11.00 -8.95 7.19
CA VAL A 79 -11.01 -8.54 5.78
C VAL A 79 -12.19 -7.58 5.57
N ALA A 80 -11.88 -6.30 5.37
CA ALA A 80 -12.87 -5.25 5.13
C ALA A 80 -13.30 -5.20 3.66
N ALA A 81 -12.41 -5.56 2.75
CA ALA A 81 -12.71 -5.66 1.32
C ALA A 81 -11.84 -6.70 0.64
N ALA A 82 -12.43 -7.48 -0.25
CA ALA A 82 -11.76 -8.40 -1.16
C ALA A 82 -12.43 -8.21 -2.52
N ARG A 83 -11.85 -7.37 -3.39
CA ARG A 83 -12.53 -6.84 -4.56
C ARG A 83 -11.59 -6.68 -5.75
N HIS A 84 -12.18 -6.28 -6.87
CA HIS A 84 -11.46 -5.87 -8.07
C HIS A 84 -11.86 -4.44 -8.44
N SER A 85 -10.87 -3.61 -8.77
CA SER A 85 -11.10 -2.29 -9.34
C SER A 85 -10.19 -2.10 -10.55
N GLN A 86 -10.53 -1.13 -11.39
CA GLN A 86 -9.75 -0.85 -12.58
C GLN A 86 -8.33 -0.37 -12.24
N SER A 87 -8.19 0.42 -11.17
CA SER A 87 -6.90 0.98 -10.74
C SER A 87 -6.08 -0.01 -9.90
N TYR A 88 -6.67 -0.56 -8.84
CA TYR A 88 -5.97 -1.48 -7.93
C TYR A 88 -5.85 -2.90 -8.47
N GLY A 89 -6.66 -3.28 -9.47
CA GLY A 89 -6.79 -4.68 -9.85
C GLY A 89 -7.44 -5.47 -8.71
N ASN A 90 -7.00 -6.69 -8.48
CA ASN A 90 -7.44 -7.47 -7.34
C ASN A 90 -6.78 -6.93 -6.08
N TYR A 91 -7.57 -6.58 -5.06
CA TYR A 91 -7.04 -6.00 -3.85
C TYR A 91 -7.76 -6.48 -2.60
N LEU A 92 -7.04 -6.43 -1.50
CA LEU A 92 -7.55 -6.69 -0.15
C LEU A 92 -7.36 -5.45 0.70
N ARG A 93 -8.33 -5.20 1.58
CA ARG A 93 -8.18 -4.23 2.67
C ARG A 93 -8.47 -4.95 3.98
N LEU A 94 -7.52 -4.89 4.90
CA LEU A 94 -7.65 -5.47 6.23
C LEU A 94 -7.89 -4.37 7.24
N SER A 95 -8.85 -4.59 8.14
CA SER A 95 -9.13 -3.69 9.26
C SER A 95 -8.47 -4.23 10.51
N HIS A 96 -7.65 -3.40 11.15
CA HIS A 96 -6.93 -3.71 12.38
C HIS A 96 -7.53 -2.94 13.56
N THR A 97 -6.78 -2.75 14.64
CA THR A 97 -7.27 -1.99 15.81
C THR A 97 -7.12 -0.48 15.59
N GLU A 98 -7.88 0.29 16.38
CA GLU A 98 -7.80 1.76 16.45
C GLU A 98 -7.95 2.48 15.09
N GLY A 99 -8.80 1.93 14.22
CA GLY A 99 -9.08 2.54 12.92
C GLY A 99 -7.98 2.36 11.88
N GLU A 100 -6.97 1.56 12.17
CA GLU A 100 -5.90 1.30 11.21
C GLU A 100 -6.32 0.24 10.20
N GLU A 101 -5.85 0.42 8.96
CA GLU A 101 -6.10 -0.52 7.87
C GLU A 101 -4.84 -0.67 7.04
N THR A 102 -4.68 -1.84 6.40
CA THR A 102 -3.67 -2.08 5.37
C THR A 102 -4.36 -2.51 4.09
N LEU A 103 -3.83 -2.07 2.95
CA LEU A 103 -4.38 -2.36 1.64
C LEU A 103 -3.29 -2.99 0.78
N TYR A 104 -3.64 -4.07 0.09
CA TYR A 104 -2.74 -4.89 -0.73
C TYR A 104 -3.33 -4.97 -2.13
N ALA A 105 -2.66 -4.41 -3.13
CA ALA A 105 -3.22 -4.28 -4.48
C ALA A 105 -2.36 -4.94 -5.56
N HIS A 106 -2.90 -5.00 -6.77
CA HIS A 106 -2.34 -5.62 -7.97
C HIS A 106 -2.09 -7.11 -7.81
N MET A 107 -2.89 -7.75 -6.93
CA MET A 107 -2.74 -9.17 -6.62
C MET A 107 -3.23 -10.04 -7.78
N GLN A 108 -2.66 -11.24 -7.89
CA GLN A 108 -3.11 -12.24 -8.85
C GLN A 108 -4.29 -13.03 -8.30
N TYR A 109 -4.14 -13.57 -7.10
CA TYR A 109 -5.20 -14.32 -6.42
C TYR A 109 -5.42 -13.78 -5.01
N LEU A 110 -6.68 -13.77 -4.58
CA LEU A 110 -7.10 -13.45 -3.22
C LEU A 110 -7.52 -14.75 -2.55
N TYR A 111 -6.89 -15.08 -1.42
CA TYR A 111 -7.18 -16.32 -0.70
C TYR A 111 -8.31 -16.16 0.33
N VAL A 112 -8.66 -14.91 0.66
CA VAL A 112 -9.60 -14.60 1.74
C VAL A 112 -10.75 -13.75 1.19
N ARG A 113 -11.87 -13.73 1.92
CA ARG A 113 -13.09 -12.99 1.57
C ARG A 113 -13.43 -11.96 2.63
N THR A 114 -14.22 -10.97 2.23
CA THR A 114 -14.76 -9.96 3.15
C THR A 114 -15.42 -10.63 4.35
N GLY A 115 -15.08 -10.17 5.54
CA GLY A 115 -15.61 -10.67 6.80
C GLY A 115 -14.77 -11.75 7.47
N GLU A 116 -13.81 -12.36 6.77
CA GLU A 116 -12.93 -13.37 7.38
C GLU A 116 -11.93 -12.73 8.33
N VAL A 117 -11.62 -13.45 9.41
CA VAL A 117 -10.58 -13.08 10.37
C VAL A 117 -9.25 -13.62 9.88
N VAL A 118 -8.22 -12.77 9.92
CA VAL A 118 -6.85 -13.16 9.55
C VAL A 118 -5.90 -12.86 10.70
N LYS A 119 -4.80 -13.62 10.75
CA LYS A 119 -3.72 -13.42 11.71
C LYS A 119 -2.51 -12.83 11.03
N ALA A 120 -1.73 -12.05 11.78
CA ALA A 120 -0.44 -11.52 11.29
C ALA A 120 0.42 -12.65 10.71
N GLY A 121 0.96 -12.46 9.51
CA GLY A 121 1.77 -13.46 8.83
C GLY A 121 0.99 -14.55 8.10
N GLU A 122 -0.34 -14.55 8.15
CA GLU A 122 -1.16 -15.51 7.42
C GLU A 122 -1.12 -15.21 5.92
N PRO A 123 -0.94 -16.24 5.06
CA PRO A 123 -1.04 -16.04 3.61
C PRO A 123 -2.45 -15.58 3.21
N ILE A 124 -2.53 -14.46 2.49
CA ILE A 124 -3.81 -13.88 2.07
C ILE A 124 -3.98 -13.80 0.56
N GLY A 125 -2.96 -14.15 -0.21
CA GLY A 125 -3.03 -14.17 -1.67
C GLY A 125 -1.64 -14.17 -2.30
N THR A 126 -1.59 -13.80 -3.58
CA THR A 126 -0.34 -13.76 -4.33
C THR A 126 -0.18 -12.45 -5.08
N VAL A 127 1.08 -12.04 -5.25
CA VAL A 127 1.47 -10.88 -6.05
C VAL A 127 1.17 -11.13 -7.53
N GLY A 128 0.70 -10.11 -8.21
CA GLY A 128 0.44 -10.16 -9.64
C GLY A 128 0.74 -8.83 -10.31
N GLN A 129 0.01 -8.57 -11.38
CA GLN A 129 0.16 -7.38 -12.21
C GLN A 129 -1.21 -6.88 -12.67
N THR A 130 -2.25 -7.16 -11.90
CA THR A 130 -3.63 -6.77 -12.23
C THR A 130 -3.86 -5.28 -11.99
N GLY A 131 -4.83 -4.71 -12.68
CA GLY A 131 -5.13 -3.29 -12.58
C GLY A 131 -4.11 -2.41 -13.32
N ARG A 132 -3.90 -1.20 -12.82
CA ARG A 132 -2.98 -0.22 -13.41
C ARG A 132 -1.57 -0.46 -12.90
N ALA A 133 -0.86 -1.40 -13.53
CA ALA A 133 0.48 -1.81 -13.13
C ALA A 133 1.38 -1.99 -14.36
N THR A 134 2.64 -1.55 -14.27
CA THR A 134 3.64 -1.70 -15.34
C THR A 134 4.51 -2.94 -15.20
N GLY A 135 4.45 -3.60 -14.06
CA GLY A 135 5.19 -4.82 -13.78
C GLY A 135 4.69 -5.47 -12.50
N ALA A 136 5.15 -6.70 -12.23
CA ALA A 136 4.73 -7.44 -11.04
C ALA A 136 5.25 -6.75 -9.77
N HIS A 137 4.33 -6.39 -8.87
CA HIS A 137 4.65 -5.76 -7.59
C HIS A 137 3.47 -5.84 -6.65
N LEU A 138 3.73 -5.68 -5.36
CA LEU A 138 2.69 -5.43 -4.36
C LEU A 138 2.61 -3.93 -4.12
N HIS A 139 1.45 -3.34 -4.32
CA HIS A 139 1.15 -1.97 -3.88
C HIS A 139 0.54 -2.06 -2.49
N LEU A 140 1.16 -1.40 -1.54
CA LEU A 140 0.83 -1.49 -0.12
C LEU A 140 0.47 -0.11 0.42
N GLU A 141 -0.68 0.00 1.08
CA GLU A 141 -1.11 1.25 1.74
C GLU A 141 -1.34 1.00 3.23
N TRP A 142 -1.08 2.03 4.01
CA TRP A 142 -1.39 2.07 5.44
C TRP A 142 -2.31 3.25 5.70
N LEU A 143 -3.47 2.97 6.30
CA LEU A 143 -4.49 3.99 6.59
C LEU A 143 -4.79 4.01 8.08
N CYS A 144 -5.18 5.19 8.58
CA CYS A 144 -5.77 5.33 9.89
C CYS A 144 -6.96 6.30 9.76
N ASN A 145 -8.15 5.84 10.09
CA ASN A 145 -9.40 6.59 9.97
C ASN A 145 -9.56 7.22 8.57
N GLY A 146 -9.22 6.46 7.53
CA GLY A 146 -9.33 6.88 6.13
C GLY A 146 -8.19 7.77 5.63
N ILE A 147 -7.24 8.14 6.47
CA ILE A 147 -6.07 8.93 6.09
C ILE A 147 -4.89 8.00 5.82
N ARG A 148 -4.23 8.18 4.68
CA ARG A 148 -3.04 7.39 4.30
C ARG A 148 -1.78 7.99 4.87
N TYR A 149 -0.91 7.11 5.34
CA TYR A 149 0.42 7.43 5.86
C TYR A 149 1.47 6.61 5.13
N ASP A 150 2.73 7.02 5.22
CA ASP A 150 3.84 6.31 4.59
C ASP A 150 4.01 4.91 5.23
N PRO A 151 3.82 3.82 4.47
CA PRO A 151 3.99 2.47 5.00
C PRO A 151 5.40 2.16 5.50
N ALA A 152 6.42 2.92 5.09
CA ALA A 152 7.78 2.75 5.60
C ALA A 152 7.85 2.94 7.12
N GLY A 153 6.87 3.63 7.72
CA GLY A 153 6.79 3.82 9.17
C GLY A 153 6.44 2.56 9.95
N ILE A 154 5.88 1.54 9.29
CA ILE A 154 5.43 0.30 9.97
C ILE A 154 6.08 -0.97 9.44
N PHE A 155 6.58 -0.99 8.22
CA PHE A 155 7.10 -2.21 7.61
C PHE A 155 8.63 -2.29 7.59
N HIS A 156 9.34 -1.27 8.01
CA HIS A 156 10.82 -1.27 8.16
C HIS A 156 11.54 -1.88 6.94
N PHE A 157 11.38 -1.27 5.79
CA PHE A 157 12.05 -1.70 4.56
C PHE A 157 13.55 -1.41 4.63
N LEU A 158 14.34 -2.43 4.91
CA LEU A 158 15.79 -2.33 4.98
C LEU A 158 16.46 -3.16 3.90
#